data_581777e5e2c8e102d77d0179a200ac11
#
_entry.id   581777e5e2c8e102d77d0179a200ac11
#
_cell.length_a   1.000
_cell.length_b   1.000
_cell.length_c   1.000
_cell.angle_alpha   90.00
_cell.angle_beta   90.00
_cell.angle_gamma   90.00
#
_symmetry.space_group_name_H-M   'P 1'
#
loop_
_entity.id
_entity.type
_entity.pdbx_description
1 polymer ?
#
loop_
_entity_poly.entity_id
_entity_poly.type
_entity_poly.pdbx_seq_one_letter_code
_entity_poly.pdbx_strand_id
1 'polypeptide(L)'
;MKNNMSAKRLALIGMLGALGAILMMFRFPIPFMPPFLSFDLAAIPELIGAFALGPVAGVLIVFIRVMVQMVISGSNSMFTGELQSFLLGVALILPAALLYRHKKTRKEALLGMTAGTLVSTFTAVLTNLYLIIPFYVALYNMNMDQIILSCSKVNPMMNSVTTMVILGIVPFNLIKYGINCLITFAVYKKISPMIHRFANGQ
;
A
#
# COMPACT_ATOMS: atom_id res chain seq x y z
N MET A 1 -20.61 20.63 -11.31
CA MET A 1 -19.24 21.10 -11.61
C MET A 1 -18.50 19.97 -12.33
N LYS A 2 -18.26 20.11 -13.64
CA LYS A 2 -17.43 19.16 -14.40
C LYS A 2 -15.98 19.31 -13.92
N ASN A 3 -15.51 18.37 -13.10
CA ASN A 3 -14.11 18.27 -12.70
C ASN A 3 -13.32 17.65 -13.88
N ASN A 4 -13.13 18.43 -14.94
CA ASN A 4 -12.26 17.98 -16.04
C ASN A 4 -10.84 17.91 -15.47
N MET A 5 -10.35 16.70 -15.24
CA MET A 5 -8.93 16.51 -14.89
C MET A 5 -8.08 17.03 -16.05
N SER A 6 -7.27 18.06 -15.80
CA SER A 6 -6.38 18.60 -16.83
C SER A 6 -5.36 17.53 -17.27
N ALA A 7 -4.91 17.60 -18.53
CA ALA A 7 -3.89 16.69 -19.05
C ALA A 7 -2.62 16.64 -18.15
N LYS A 8 -2.25 17.76 -17.56
CA LYS A 8 -1.13 17.84 -16.59
C LYS A 8 -1.37 17.02 -15.33
N ARG A 9 -2.60 17.04 -14.79
CA ARG A 9 -2.96 16.22 -13.61
C ARG A 9 -2.95 14.73 -13.96
N LEU A 10 -3.44 14.33 -15.13
CA LEU A 10 -3.38 12.95 -15.59
C LEU A 10 -1.94 12.47 -15.78
N ALA A 11 -1.08 13.32 -16.37
CA ALA A 11 0.34 13.01 -16.50
C ALA A 11 1.04 12.80 -15.13
N LEU A 12 0.74 13.66 -14.15
CA LEU A 12 1.26 13.51 -12.78
C LEU A 12 0.78 12.20 -12.12
N ILE A 13 -0.49 11.85 -12.28
CA ILE A 13 -1.05 10.59 -11.76
C ILE A 13 -0.32 9.40 -12.39
N GLY A 14 -0.13 9.42 -13.71
CA GLY A 14 0.62 8.39 -14.42
C GLY A 14 2.08 8.26 -13.96
N MET A 15 2.79 9.39 -13.83
CA MET A 15 4.18 9.41 -13.37
C MET A 15 4.33 8.90 -11.94
N LEU A 16 3.45 9.32 -11.01
CA LEU A 16 3.49 8.85 -9.63
C LEU A 16 3.12 7.37 -9.52
N GLY A 17 2.18 6.89 -10.34
CA GLY A 17 1.84 5.46 -10.43
C GLY A 17 3.00 4.63 -10.95
N ALA A 18 3.66 5.08 -12.02
CA ALA A 18 4.85 4.44 -12.56
C ALA A 18 6.02 4.42 -11.57
N LEU A 19 6.26 5.54 -10.86
CA LEU A 19 7.27 5.61 -9.80
C LEU A 19 6.95 4.63 -8.67
N GLY A 20 5.68 4.51 -8.26
CA GLY A 20 5.24 3.52 -7.28
C GLY A 20 5.51 2.09 -7.74
N ALA A 21 5.26 1.76 -9.02
CA ALA A 21 5.56 0.46 -9.59
C ALA A 21 7.07 0.16 -9.58
N ILE A 22 7.90 1.13 -9.93
CA ILE A 22 9.37 1.00 -9.87
C ILE A 22 9.82 0.73 -8.42
N LEU A 23 9.32 1.50 -7.44
CA LEU A 23 9.68 1.29 -6.04
C LEU A 23 9.21 -0.07 -5.52
N MET A 24 8.10 -0.60 -6.02
CA MET A 24 7.62 -1.93 -5.68
C MET A 24 8.50 -3.06 -6.26
N MET A 25 9.24 -2.83 -7.33
CA MET A 25 10.19 -3.81 -7.87
C MET A 25 11.35 -4.09 -6.89
N PHE A 26 11.72 -3.12 -6.07
CA PHE A 26 12.75 -3.24 -5.03
C PHE A 26 12.19 -3.79 -3.70
N ARG A 27 11.23 -4.70 -3.80
CA ARG A 27 10.65 -5.36 -2.63
C ARG A 27 11.61 -6.40 -2.04
N PHE A 28 11.62 -6.50 -0.71
CA PHE A 28 12.40 -7.49 0.03
C PHE A 28 11.63 -8.02 1.24
N PRO A 29 11.89 -9.27 1.66
CA PRO A 29 11.29 -9.81 2.87
C PRO A 29 11.92 -9.16 4.12
N ILE A 30 11.13 -8.98 5.18
CA ILE A 30 11.63 -8.55 6.49
C ILE A 30 11.99 -9.81 7.30
N PRO A 31 13.17 -9.88 7.93
CA PRO A 31 13.52 -10.98 8.83
C PRO A 31 12.46 -11.22 9.90
N PHE A 32 12.27 -12.47 10.28
CA PHE A 32 11.28 -12.93 11.29
C PHE A 32 9.80 -12.68 10.95
N MET A 33 9.49 -12.22 9.74
CA MET A 33 8.12 -12.03 9.23
C MET A 33 7.73 -13.16 8.28
N PRO A 34 6.42 -13.42 8.07
CA PRO A 34 5.94 -14.42 7.10
C PRO A 34 6.60 -14.25 5.73
N PRO A 35 7.10 -15.32 5.09
CA PRO A 35 7.92 -15.24 3.87
C PRO A 35 7.16 -14.75 2.64
N PHE A 36 5.82 -14.80 2.67
CA PHE A 36 4.97 -14.27 1.59
C PHE A 36 4.72 -12.76 1.71
N LEU A 37 5.16 -12.11 2.80
CA LEU A 37 5.06 -10.65 2.97
C LEU A 37 6.34 -9.99 2.51
N SER A 38 6.22 -8.94 1.70
CA SER A 38 7.35 -8.18 1.17
C SER A 38 7.20 -6.69 1.47
N PHE A 39 8.28 -6.10 1.96
CA PHE A 39 8.37 -4.66 2.20
C PHE A 39 8.75 -3.94 0.91
N ASP A 40 8.08 -2.83 0.64
CA ASP A 40 8.39 -1.91 -0.46
C ASP A 40 8.04 -0.46 -0.07
N LEU A 41 8.43 0.48 -0.92
CA LEU A 41 8.23 1.91 -0.71
C LEU A 41 7.19 2.51 -1.67
N ALA A 42 6.35 1.70 -2.30
CA ALA A 42 5.38 2.14 -3.30
C ALA A 42 4.31 3.09 -2.74
N ALA A 43 4.00 2.99 -1.44
CA ALA A 43 3.01 3.87 -0.81
C ALA A 43 3.47 5.35 -0.71
N ILE A 44 4.77 5.64 -0.85
CA ILE A 44 5.28 7.02 -0.78
C ILE A 44 4.71 7.89 -1.91
N PRO A 45 4.91 7.58 -3.22
CA PRO A 45 4.33 8.38 -4.30
C PRO A 45 2.79 8.38 -4.28
N GLU A 46 2.15 7.31 -3.81
CA GLU A 46 0.71 7.23 -3.64
C GLU A 46 0.20 8.27 -2.62
N LEU A 47 0.81 8.33 -1.43
CA LEU A 47 0.48 9.30 -0.39
C LEU A 47 0.76 10.74 -0.84
N ILE A 48 1.92 10.97 -1.48
CA ILE A 48 2.28 12.29 -2.02
C ILE A 48 1.23 12.77 -3.03
N GLY A 49 0.85 11.90 -3.97
CA GLY A 49 -0.17 12.20 -4.96
C GLY A 49 -1.56 12.42 -4.35
N ALA A 50 -1.93 11.62 -3.36
CA ALA A 50 -3.20 11.75 -2.66
C ALA A 50 -3.31 13.08 -1.89
N PHE A 51 -2.24 13.51 -1.23
CA PHE A 51 -2.21 14.79 -0.53
C PHE A 51 -2.19 16.00 -1.49
N ALA A 52 -1.45 15.89 -2.60
CA ALA A 52 -1.31 16.99 -3.54
C ALA A 52 -2.52 17.13 -4.49
N LEU A 53 -3.04 16.01 -5.00
CA LEU A 53 -4.06 15.98 -6.04
C LEU A 53 -5.45 15.54 -5.54
N GLY A 54 -5.52 15.04 -4.30
CA GLY A 54 -6.75 14.61 -3.64
C GLY A 54 -6.99 13.09 -3.68
N PRO A 55 -8.03 12.60 -2.94
CA PRO A 55 -8.24 11.18 -2.69
C PRO A 55 -8.49 10.38 -3.98
N VAL A 56 -9.26 10.90 -4.93
CA VAL A 56 -9.53 10.22 -6.21
C VAL A 56 -8.24 10.02 -7.01
N ALA A 57 -7.38 11.05 -7.07
CA ALA A 57 -6.09 10.94 -7.73
C ALA A 57 -5.19 9.90 -7.03
N GLY A 58 -5.20 9.87 -5.70
CA GLY A 58 -4.48 8.85 -4.94
C GLY A 58 -4.93 7.42 -5.29
N VAL A 59 -6.22 7.16 -5.36
CA VAL A 59 -6.76 5.84 -5.77
C VAL A 59 -6.34 5.48 -7.20
N LEU A 60 -6.37 6.45 -8.12
CA LEU A 60 -5.91 6.24 -9.50
C LEU A 60 -4.40 5.92 -9.56
N ILE A 61 -3.59 6.56 -8.73
CA ILE A 61 -2.14 6.27 -8.62
C ILE A 61 -1.93 4.83 -8.14
N VAL A 62 -2.65 4.40 -7.10
CA VAL A 62 -2.61 3.00 -6.62
C VAL A 62 -3.00 2.04 -7.75
N PHE A 63 -4.08 2.33 -8.47
CA PHE A 63 -4.54 1.51 -9.58
C PHE A 63 -3.48 1.39 -10.69
N ILE A 64 -2.92 2.52 -11.15
CA ILE A 64 -1.89 2.54 -12.19
C ILE A 64 -0.64 1.79 -11.71
N ARG A 65 -0.20 1.99 -10.46
CA ARG A 65 0.91 1.25 -9.90
C ARG A 65 0.71 -0.26 -9.98
N VAL A 66 -0.47 -0.77 -9.57
CA VAL A 66 -0.78 -2.19 -9.62
C VAL A 66 -0.80 -2.71 -11.05
N MET A 67 -1.41 -1.96 -11.99
CA MET A 67 -1.46 -2.35 -13.40
C MET A 67 -0.07 -2.38 -14.04
N VAL A 68 0.74 -1.35 -13.82
CA VAL A 68 2.11 -1.28 -14.35
C VAL A 68 2.97 -2.41 -13.77
N GLN A 69 2.90 -2.63 -12.47
CA GLN A 69 3.62 -3.73 -11.82
C GLN A 69 3.22 -5.10 -12.36
N MET A 70 1.92 -5.31 -12.59
CA MET A 70 1.41 -6.55 -13.17
C MET A 70 1.93 -6.79 -14.60
N VAL A 71 2.01 -5.72 -15.41
CA VAL A 71 2.54 -5.83 -16.79
C VAL A 71 4.04 -6.13 -16.80
N ILE A 72 4.82 -5.51 -15.88
CA ILE A 72 6.28 -5.66 -15.84
C ILE A 72 6.69 -6.99 -15.21
N SER A 73 6.09 -7.36 -14.08
CA SER A 73 6.53 -8.51 -13.27
C SER A 73 5.69 -9.78 -13.48
N GLY A 74 4.58 -9.67 -14.23
CA GLY A 74 3.56 -10.71 -14.29
C GLY A 74 2.84 -10.89 -12.95
N SER A 75 1.88 -11.81 -12.91
CA SER A 75 1.22 -12.22 -11.66
C SER A 75 1.70 -13.61 -11.25
N ASN A 76 2.41 -13.68 -10.13
CA ASN A 76 2.82 -14.96 -9.52
C ASN A 76 1.76 -15.50 -8.53
N SER A 77 0.66 -14.77 -8.34
CA SER A 77 -0.37 -15.05 -7.34
C SER A 77 -1.77 -15.20 -7.96
N MET A 78 -1.86 -15.43 -9.27
CA MET A 78 -3.13 -15.44 -10.02
C MET A 78 -4.03 -14.23 -9.67
N PHE A 79 -3.44 -13.05 -9.68
CA PHE A 79 -4.07 -11.75 -9.42
C PHE A 79 -4.52 -11.49 -7.97
N THR A 80 -4.43 -12.45 -7.05
CA THR A 80 -4.85 -12.24 -5.65
C THR A 80 -3.94 -11.27 -4.90
N GLY A 81 -2.63 -11.38 -5.12
CA GLY A 81 -1.65 -10.45 -4.53
C GLY A 81 -1.80 -9.02 -5.06
N GLU A 82 -2.11 -8.86 -6.34
CA GLU A 82 -2.37 -7.57 -6.99
C GLU A 82 -3.66 -6.96 -6.45
N LEU A 83 -4.73 -7.76 -6.32
CA LEU A 83 -5.99 -7.33 -5.73
C LEU A 83 -5.79 -6.90 -4.27
N GLN A 84 -5.09 -7.71 -3.49
CA GLN A 84 -4.76 -7.35 -2.10
C GLN A 84 -3.94 -6.05 -2.05
N SER A 85 -2.92 -5.92 -2.90
CA SER A 85 -2.08 -4.73 -2.98
C SER A 85 -2.89 -3.47 -3.31
N PHE A 86 -3.88 -3.58 -4.20
CA PHE A 86 -4.81 -2.52 -4.50
C PHE A 86 -5.70 -2.16 -3.30
N LEU A 87 -6.33 -3.17 -2.68
CA LEU A 87 -7.21 -2.97 -1.51
C LEU A 87 -6.48 -2.31 -0.34
N LEU A 88 -5.26 -2.78 -0.03
CA LEU A 88 -4.46 -2.22 1.05
C LEU A 88 -3.98 -0.79 0.73
N GLY A 89 -3.60 -0.53 -0.52
CA GLY A 89 -3.23 0.82 -0.97
C GLY A 89 -4.41 1.79 -0.86
N VAL A 90 -5.60 1.40 -1.32
CA VAL A 90 -6.82 2.22 -1.18
C VAL A 90 -7.17 2.44 0.30
N ALA A 91 -7.07 1.39 1.12
CA ALA A 91 -7.34 1.46 2.57
C ALA A 91 -6.38 2.40 3.31
N LEU A 92 -5.13 2.52 2.85
CA LEU A 92 -4.17 3.50 3.35
C LEU A 92 -4.51 4.92 2.90
N ILE A 93 -4.73 5.08 1.57
CA ILE A 93 -4.80 6.38 0.92
C ILE A 93 -6.09 7.13 1.22
N LEU A 94 -7.24 6.46 1.26
CA LEU A 94 -8.52 7.13 1.45
C LEU A 94 -8.62 7.87 2.79
N PRO A 95 -8.39 7.22 3.96
CA PRO A 95 -8.44 7.92 5.24
C PRO A 95 -7.40 9.04 5.32
N ALA A 96 -6.17 8.77 4.82
CA ALA A 96 -5.08 9.74 4.83
C ALA A 96 -5.45 11.02 4.05
N ALA A 97 -5.95 10.86 2.82
CA ALA A 97 -6.30 11.98 1.95
C ALA A 97 -7.56 12.71 2.41
N LEU A 98 -8.56 12.00 2.90
CA LEU A 98 -9.83 12.59 3.35
C LEU A 98 -9.61 13.47 4.58
N LEU A 99 -8.85 12.99 5.59
CA LEU A 99 -8.52 13.78 6.78
C LEU A 99 -7.67 15.00 6.42
N TYR A 100 -6.64 14.80 5.59
CA TYR A 100 -5.78 15.90 5.16
C TYR A 100 -6.52 16.97 4.36
N ARG A 101 -7.52 16.58 3.56
CA ARG A 101 -8.30 17.53 2.74
C ARG A 101 -9.03 18.59 3.56
N HIS A 102 -9.42 18.27 4.80
CA HIS A 102 -10.19 19.19 5.64
C HIS A 102 -9.41 20.46 6.02
N LYS A 103 -8.18 20.34 6.51
CA LYS A 103 -7.42 21.50 7.03
C LYS A 103 -6.03 21.66 6.44
N LYS A 104 -5.53 20.73 5.63
CA LYS A 104 -4.20 20.75 4.98
C LYS A 104 -3.04 21.12 5.92
N THR A 105 -3.13 20.69 7.18
CA THR A 105 -2.10 20.91 8.20
C THR A 105 -1.21 19.69 8.37
N ARG A 106 0.00 19.86 8.93
CA ARG A 106 0.87 18.75 9.28
C ARG A 106 0.21 17.77 10.26
N LYS A 107 -0.58 18.28 11.20
CA LYS A 107 -1.30 17.46 12.18
C LYS A 107 -2.33 16.57 11.49
N GLU A 108 -3.11 17.13 10.56
CA GLU A 108 -4.10 16.35 9.79
C GLU A 108 -3.43 15.33 8.85
N ALA A 109 -2.27 15.65 8.28
CA ALA A 109 -1.49 14.68 7.51
C ALA A 109 -1.05 13.50 8.38
N LEU A 110 -0.51 13.77 9.56
CA LEU A 110 -0.07 12.72 10.50
C LEU A 110 -1.25 11.88 10.98
N LEU A 111 -2.34 12.50 11.42
CA LEU A 111 -3.56 11.79 11.83
C LEU A 111 -4.13 10.94 10.70
N GLY A 112 -4.15 11.49 9.48
CA GLY A 112 -4.62 10.79 8.29
C GLY A 112 -3.77 9.57 7.96
N MET A 113 -2.45 9.71 7.99
CA MET A 113 -1.52 8.59 7.75
C MET A 113 -1.63 7.52 8.84
N THR A 114 -1.77 7.91 10.11
CA THR A 114 -1.99 6.96 11.22
C THR A 114 -3.30 6.21 11.04
N ALA A 115 -4.40 6.92 10.77
CA ALA A 115 -5.69 6.29 10.50
C ALA A 115 -5.62 5.36 9.28
N GLY A 116 -5.00 5.81 8.18
CA GLY A 116 -4.78 4.99 6.99
C GLY A 116 -3.97 3.72 7.26
N THR A 117 -2.90 3.83 8.06
CA THR A 117 -2.09 2.67 8.48
C THR A 117 -2.92 1.67 9.26
N LEU A 118 -3.74 2.11 10.22
CA LEU A 118 -4.60 1.23 11.01
C LEU A 118 -5.67 0.55 10.14
N VAL A 119 -6.35 1.32 9.27
CA VAL A 119 -7.36 0.78 8.35
C VAL A 119 -6.74 -0.20 7.36
N SER A 120 -5.58 0.12 6.80
CA SER A 120 -4.87 -0.80 5.89
C SER A 120 -4.39 -2.07 6.60
N THR A 121 -3.90 -1.96 7.85
CA THR A 121 -3.51 -3.14 8.65
C THR A 121 -4.72 -4.02 8.96
N PHE A 122 -5.85 -3.44 9.33
CA PHE A 122 -7.09 -4.18 9.54
C PHE A 122 -7.57 -4.87 8.25
N THR A 123 -7.54 -4.14 7.13
CA THR A 123 -7.84 -4.70 5.79
C THR A 123 -6.89 -5.84 5.44
N ALA A 124 -5.60 -5.73 5.79
CA ALA A 124 -4.62 -6.79 5.56
C ALA A 124 -4.96 -8.06 6.35
N VAL A 125 -5.40 -7.94 7.59
CA VAL A 125 -5.85 -9.09 8.40
C VAL A 125 -7.05 -9.76 7.73
N LEU A 126 -8.07 -8.99 7.39
CA LEU A 126 -9.29 -9.53 6.76
C LEU A 126 -8.98 -10.18 5.41
N THR A 127 -8.23 -9.49 4.54
CA THR A 127 -7.90 -10.04 3.21
C THR A 127 -7.01 -11.28 3.30
N ASN A 128 -6.07 -11.34 4.22
CA ASN A 128 -5.27 -12.56 4.41
C ASN A 128 -6.14 -13.73 4.90
N LEU A 129 -6.98 -13.53 5.91
CA LEU A 129 -7.80 -14.61 6.49
C LEU A 129 -8.89 -15.11 5.55
N TYR A 130 -9.58 -14.21 4.85
CA TYR A 130 -10.78 -14.55 4.08
C TYR A 130 -10.58 -14.61 2.56
N LEU A 131 -9.48 -14.06 2.05
CA LEU A 131 -9.21 -14.04 0.61
C LEU A 131 -7.93 -14.80 0.27
N ILE A 132 -6.78 -14.37 0.78
CA ILE A 132 -5.47 -14.87 0.32
C ILE A 132 -5.22 -16.30 0.76
N ILE A 133 -5.37 -16.59 2.06
CA ILE A 133 -5.10 -17.93 2.59
C ILE A 133 -6.08 -18.97 2.03
N PRO A 134 -7.42 -18.74 2.02
CA PRO A 134 -8.35 -19.68 1.38
C PRO A 134 -8.07 -19.90 -0.10
N PHE A 135 -7.67 -18.85 -0.81
CA PHE A 135 -7.33 -18.93 -2.23
C PHE A 135 -6.08 -19.78 -2.46
N TYR A 136 -5.03 -19.61 -1.66
CA TYR A 136 -3.83 -20.45 -1.75
C TYR A 136 -4.12 -21.92 -1.42
N VAL A 137 -4.95 -22.20 -0.42
CA VAL A 137 -5.40 -23.56 -0.10
C VAL A 137 -6.14 -24.17 -1.29
N ALA A 138 -7.07 -23.44 -1.89
CA ALA A 138 -7.91 -23.95 -2.98
C ALA A 138 -7.16 -24.14 -4.31
N LEU A 139 -6.26 -23.23 -4.69
CA LEU A 139 -5.61 -23.24 -6.00
C LEU A 139 -4.26 -23.94 -6.03
N TYR A 140 -3.48 -23.82 -4.97
CA TYR A 140 -2.16 -24.44 -4.91
C TYR A 140 -2.17 -25.78 -4.18
N ASN A 141 -3.37 -26.28 -3.75
CA ASN A 141 -3.51 -27.48 -2.91
C ASN A 141 -2.59 -27.45 -1.67
N MET A 142 -2.31 -26.23 -1.16
CA MET A 142 -1.51 -26.08 0.05
C MET A 142 -2.40 -26.33 1.28
N ASN A 143 -1.93 -27.18 2.19
CA ASN A 143 -2.57 -27.31 3.48
C ASN A 143 -2.25 -26.11 4.37
N MET A 144 -3.20 -25.68 5.21
CA MET A 144 -2.99 -24.62 6.19
C MET A 144 -1.72 -24.87 7.04
N ASP A 145 -1.49 -26.14 7.40
CA ASP A 145 -0.30 -26.53 8.17
C ASP A 145 1.01 -26.24 7.44
N GLN A 146 1.04 -26.33 6.12
CA GLN A 146 2.23 -25.98 5.31
C GLN A 146 2.49 -24.47 5.33
N ILE A 147 1.44 -23.66 5.32
CA ILE A 147 1.57 -22.19 5.42
C ILE A 147 2.11 -21.82 6.81
N ILE A 148 1.53 -22.39 7.87
CA ILE A 148 1.98 -22.19 9.25
C ILE A 148 3.42 -22.69 9.42
N LEU A 149 3.76 -23.86 8.88
CA LEU A 149 5.10 -24.43 8.92
C LEU A 149 6.12 -23.51 8.23
N SER A 150 5.77 -22.88 7.13
CA SER A 150 6.63 -21.92 6.45
C SER A 150 6.90 -20.66 7.31
N CYS A 151 5.90 -20.21 8.04
CA CYS A 151 6.03 -19.08 8.98
C CYS A 151 6.82 -19.49 10.23
N SER A 152 6.58 -20.67 10.79
CA SER A 152 7.28 -21.16 11.99
C SER A 152 8.76 -21.44 11.75
N LYS A 153 9.17 -21.76 10.52
CA LYS A 153 10.61 -21.85 10.13
C LYS A 153 11.33 -20.53 10.26
N VAL A 154 10.63 -19.42 10.04
CA VAL A 154 11.19 -18.05 10.11
C VAL A 154 11.05 -17.50 11.53
N ASN A 155 9.94 -17.78 12.19
CA ASN A 155 9.68 -17.40 13.57
C ASN A 155 8.90 -18.52 14.29
N PRO A 156 9.55 -19.30 15.18
CA PRO A 156 8.92 -20.43 15.87
C PRO A 156 7.67 -20.09 16.70
N MET A 157 7.50 -18.81 17.05
CA MET A 157 6.29 -18.36 17.78
C MET A 157 5.04 -18.30 16.88
N MET A 158 5.19 -18.35 15.55
CA MET A 158 4.09 -18.39 14.58
C MET A 158 3.66 -19.85 14.31
N ASN A 159 3.07 -20.50 15.28
CA ASN A 159 2.68 -21.92 15.24
C ASN A 159 1.18 -22.14 15.00
N SER A 160 0.41 -21.10 14.81
CA SER A 160 -1.02 -21.12 14.52
C SER A 160 -1.43 -19.94 13.64
N VAL A 161 -2.63 -19.99 13.07
CA VAL A 161 -3.20 -18.87 12.29
C VAL A 161 -3.26 -17.60 13.14
N THR A 162 -3.68 -17.72 14.39
CA THR A 162 -3.77 -16.57 15.31
C THR A 162 -2.42 -15.93 15.58
N THR A 163 -1.40 -16.73 15.88
CA THR A 163 -0.04 -16.23 16.12
C THR A 163 0.58 -15.67 14.85
N MET A 164 0.33 -16.27 13.68
CA MET A 164 0.75 -15.71 12.39
C MET A 164 0.14 -14.33 12.12
N VAL A 165 -1.15 -14.13 12.45
CA VAL A 165 -1.81 -12.82 12.31
C VAL A 165 -1.20 -11.81 13.28
N ILE A 166 -1.12 -12.13 14.57
CA ILE A 166 -0.71 -11.20 15.62
C ILE A 166 0.78 -10.86 15.54
N LEU A 167 1.63 -11.85 15.28
CA LEU A 167 3.10 -11.68 15.28
C LEU A 167 3.69 -11.48 13.89
N GLY A 168 2.92 -11.76 12.84
CA GLY A 168 3.34 -11.62 11.44
C GLY A 168 2.61 -10.48 10.73
N ILE A 169 1.32 -10.70 10.39
CA ILE A 169 0.58 -9.81 9.48
C ILE A 169 0.41 -8.40 10.08
N VAL A 170 -0.02 -8.31 11.34
CA VAL A 170 -0.25 -7.00 12.01
C VAL A 170 1.04 -6.19 12.13
N PRO A 171 2.12 -6.68 12.78
CA PRO A 171 3.34 -5.89 12.94
C PRO A 171 4.01 -5.58 11.60
N PHE A 172 3.97 -6.51 10.63
CA PHE A 172 4.49 -6.25 9.30
C PHE A 172 3.83 -5.03 8.64
N ASN A 173 2.50 -4.97 8.62
CA ASN A 173 1.77 -3.87 7.98
C ASN A 173 1.97 -2.55 8.74
N LEU A 174 2.01 -2.58 10.08
CA LEU A 174 2.32 -1.39 10.89
C LEU A 174 3.73 -0.85 10.58
N ILE A 175 4.73 -1.72 10.49
CA ILE A 175 6.10 -1.34 10.14
C ILE A 175 6.16 -0.82 8.69
N LYS A 176 5.62 -1.56 7.73
CA LYS A 176 5.62 -1.20 6.31
C LYS A 176 5.01 0.18 6.09
N TYR A 177 3.78 0.37 6.51
CA TYR A 177 3.08 1.64 6.29
C TYR A 177 3.57 2.73 7.22
N GLY A 178 3.99 2.41 8.44
CA GLY A 178 4.62 3.36 9.35
C GLY A 178 5.87 4.00 8.75
N ILE A 179 6.79 3.20 8.20
CA ILE A 179 8.01 3.69 7.53
C ILE A 179 7.65 4.51 6.28
N ASN A 180 6.75 4.01 5.43
CA ASN A 180 6.29 4.76 4.25
C ASN A 180 5.68 6.12 4.63
N CYS A 181 4.87 6.17 5.67
CA CYS A 181 4.28 7.41 6.19
C CYS A 181 5.33 8.37 6.74
N LEU A 182 6.31 7.89 7.50
CA LEU A 182 7.40 8.72 8.03
C LEU A 182 8.22 9.35 6.91
N ILE A 183 8.61 8.56 5.90
CA ILE A 183 9.34 9.06 4.73
C ILE A 183 8.49 10.07 3.97
N THR A 184 7.21 9.76 3.72
CA THR A 184 6.28 10.68 3.07
C THR A 184 6.17 11.99 3.82
N PHE A 185 6.01 11.95 5.15
CA PHE A 185 5.91 13.14 5.99
C PHE A 185 7.14 14.04 5.91
N ALA A 186 8.34 13.43 5.87
CA ALA A 186 9.60 14.16 5.74
C ALA A 186 9.76 14.82 4.36
N VAL A 187 9.36 14.12 3.30
CA VAL A 187 9.61 14.51 1.91
C VAL A 187 8.50 15.37 1.33
N TYR A 188 7.25 15.16 1.74
CA TYR A 188 6.07 15.81 1.17
C TYR A 188 6.16 17.33 1.16
N LYS A 189 6.67 17.94 2.22
CA LYS A 189 6.80 19.42 2.31
C LYS A 189 7.69 20.00 1.23
N LYS A 190 8.72 19.26 0.78
CA LYS A 190 9.65 19.70 -0.28
C LYS A 190 9.05 19.50 -1.68
N ILE A 191 8.29 18.43 -1.87
CA ILE A 191 7.78 18.02 -3.20
C ILE A 191 6.41 18.67 -3.50
N SER A 192 5.55 18.87 -2.50
CA SER A 192 4.19 19.39 -2.68
C SER A 192 4.12 20.72 -3.47
N PRO A 193 4.95 21.73 -3.22
CA PRO A 193 4.91 22.97 -4.01
C PRO A 193 5.19 22.75 -5.49
N MET A 194 6.11 21.85 -5.81
CA MET A 194 6.48 21.53 -7.20
C MET A 194 5.31 20.84 -7.94
N ILE A 195 4.65 19.88 -7.27
CA ILE A 195 3.49 19.20 -7.84
C ILE A 195 2.34 20.18 -8.09
N HIS A 196 2.06 21.08 -7.13
CA HIS A 196 1.01 22.07 -7.30
C HIS A 196 1.30 23.07 -8.44
N ARG A 197 2.53 23.54 -8.56
CA ARG A 197 2.93 24.41 -9.69
C ARG A 197 2.71 23.73 -11.02
N PHE A 198 3.20 22.50 -11.17
CA PHE A 198 3.02 21.74 -12.41
C PHE A 198 1.54 21.44 -12.70
N ALA A 199 0.76 21.03 -11.70
CA ALA A 199 -0.66 20.71 -11.85
C ALA A 199 -1.49 21.93 -12.26
N ASN A 200 -1.12 23.15 -11.79
CA ASN A 200 -1.82 24.40 -12.06
C ASN A 200 -1.26 25.14 -13.30
N GLY A 201 -0.20 24.65 -13.89
CA GLY A 201 0.37 25.24 -15.11
C GLY A 201 1.23 26.49 -14.91
N GLN A 202 1.76 26.69 -13.70
CA GLN A 202 2.68 27.78 -13.35
C GLN A 202 4.13 27.32 -13.41
#